data_ced5d3a086e61c471503bf5a23f8c468
#
_entry.id   ced5d3a086e61c471503bf5a23f8c468
#
_cell.length_a   1.000
_cell.length_b   1.000
_cell.length_c   1.000
_cell.angle_alpha   90.00
_cell.angle_beta   90.00
_cell.angle_gamma   90.00
#
_symmetry.space_group_name_H-M   'P 1'
#
loop_
_entity.id
_entity.type
_entity.pdbx_description
1 polymer ?
#
loop_
_entity_poly.entity_id
_entity_poly.type
_entity_poly.pdbx_seq_one_letter_code
_entity_poly.pdbx_strand_id
1 'polypeptide(L)'
;MGSDATAHMSEEVRDASRYVPIAITWGYIGNGLLALVLLITFEFAIPSLEDALNDPSGFPFIYVFGNAVSVAGINGLTAIILIPVIFSNILFNASTARQTYAFARDKGLPFSEWISHVDPKRQLPVNAIALSCLISALLSIINIGSLTAFNAIISLNVAALMFTYSMSLGCVIYRRICHPETLPPRRWSLGKWGLPINIIALLYVIFAIFWSFWPGNTPTTLDTFNWSVVMFVGVFVISLFMYFLKGHREYVGPVVGVKR
;
A
#
# COMPACT_ATOMS: atom_id res chain seq x y z
N MET A 1 -1.26 3.09 -5.22
CA MET A 1 -1.12 2.00 -4.25
C MET A 1 -2.14 0.93 -4.53
N GLY A 2 -1.92 -0.33 -4.12
CA GLY A 2 -2.89 -1.43 -4.27
C GLY A 2 -2.73 -2.34 -5.48
N SER A 3 -1.79 -2.04 -6.39
CA SER A 3 -1.44 -2.94 -7.49
C SER A 3 -0.83 -4.27 -7.01
N ASP A 4 -0.26 -4.27 -5.82
CA ASP A 4 0.33 -5.42 -5.13
C ASP A 4 -0.71 -6.35 -4.47
N ALA A 5 -1.94 -5.90 -4.27
CA ALA A 5 -3.01 -6.71 -3.67
C ALA A 5 -3.21 -8.04 -4.42
N THR A 6 -3.08 -8.03 -5.75
CA THR A 6 -3.16 -9.24 -6.57
C THR A 6 -2.01 -10.23 -6.26
N ALA A 7 -0.82 -9.73 -5.91
CA ALA A 7 0.31 -10.58 -5.53
C ALA A 7 0.05 -11.28 -4.18
N HIS A 8 -0.56 -10.58 -3.22
CA HIS A 8 -0.91 -11.13 -1.91
C HIS A 8 -2.03 -12.17 -1.96
N MET A 9 -2.80 -12.16 -3.04
CA MET A 9 -3.86 -13.13 -3.31
C MET A 9 -3.43 -14.22 -4.30
N SER A 10 -2.15 -14.28 -4.66
CA SER A 10 -1.63 -15.20 -5.70
C SER A 10 -1.85 -16.67 -5.39
N GLU A 11 -1.95 -17.05 -4.12
CA GLU A 11 -2.24 -18.44 -3.70
C GLU A 11 -3.63 -18.92 -4.13
N GLU A 12 -4.57 -18.01 -4.38
CA GLU A 12 -5.94 -18.29 -4.80
C GLU A 12 -6.12 -18.22 -6.33
N VAL A 13 -5.12 -17.69 -7.04
CA VAL A 13 -5.20 -17.48 -8.48
C VAL A 13 -4.70 -18.73 -9.21
N ARG A 14 -5.54 -19.28 -10.08
CA ARG A 14 -5.15 -20.38 -10.96
C ARG A 14 -4.06 -19.92 -11.94
N ASP A 15 -2.93 -20.66 -12.03
CA ASP A 15 -1.77 -20.27 -12.84
C ASP A 15 -1.22 -18.85 -12.52
N ALA A 16 -1.01 -18.59 -11.24
CA ALA A 16 -0.57 -17.28 -10.72
C ALA A 16 0.69 -16.75 -11.42
N SER A 17 1.64 -17.63 -11.78
CA SER A 17 2.89 -17.22 -12.44
C SER A 17 2.70 -16.54 -13.80
N ARG A 18 1.53 -16.70 -14.43
CA ARG A 18 1.15 -16.06 -15.68
C ARG A 18 0.17 -14.91 -15.46
N TYR A 19 -0.93 -15.16 -14.73
CA TYR A 19 -2.03 -14.19 -14.65
C TYR A 19 -1.78 -13.05 -13.68
N VAL A 20 -1.08 -13.27 -12.57
CA VAL A 20 -0.78 -12.20 -11.60
C VAL A 20 0.04 -11.08 -12.22
N PRO A 21 1.19 -11.32 -12.90
CA PRO A 21 1.94 -10.26 -13.55
C PRO A 21 1.13 -9.52 -14.62
N ILE A 22 0.32 -10.23 -15.40
CA ILE A 22 -0.53 -9.64 -16.44
C ILE A 22 -1.57 -8.73 -15.80
N ALA A 23 -2.28 -9.21 -14.76
CA ALA A 23 -3.30 -8.44 -14.06
C ALA A 23 -2.73 -7.16 -13.42
N ILE A 24 -1.56 -7.25 -12.78
CA ILE A 24 -0.87 -6.09 -12.20
C ILE A 24 -0.50 -5.08 -13.29
N THR A 25 0.11 -5.55 -14.39
CA THR A 25 0.58 -4.67 -15.47
C THR A 25 -0.58 -3.95 -16.16
N TRP A 26 -1.60 -4.68 -16.58
CA TRP A 26 -2.75 -4.10 -17.27
C TRP A 26 -3.62 -3.26 -16.35
N GLY A 27 -3.81 -3.68 -15.10
CA GLY A 27 -4.51 -2.90 -14.09
C GLY A 27 -3.81 -1.57 -13.84
N TYR A 28 -2.48 -1.56 -13.74
CA TYR A 28 -1.71 -0.34 -13.51
C TYR A 28 -1.74 0.60 -14.73
N ILE A 29 -1.50 0.08 -15.93
CA ILE A 29 -1.53 0.87 -17.17
C ILE A 29 -2.94 1.43 -17.42
N GLY A 30 -3.97 0.61 -17.34
CA GLY A 30 -5.35 1.02 -17.56
C GLY A 30 -5.80 2.11 -16.59
N ASN A 31 -5.56 1.89 -15.29
CA ASN A 31 -5.88 2.89 -14.27
C ASN A 31 -5.05 4.17 -14.44
N GLY A 32 -3.77 4.06 -14.81
CA GLY A 32 -2.92 5.23 -15.07
C GLY A 32 -3.42 6.09 -16.22
N LEU A 33 -3.84 5.48 -17.33
CA LEU A 33 -4.41 6.19 -18.47
C LEU A 33 -5.75 6.85 -18.10
N LEU A 34 -6.64 6.15 -17.41
CA LEU A 34 -7.90 6.72 -16.93
C LEU A 34 -7.67 7.88 -15.95
N ALA A 35 -6.72 7.73 -15.02
CA ALA A 35 -6.35 8.78 -14.08
C ALA A 35 -5.79 10.02 -14.81
N LEU A 36 -4.97 9.82 -15.84
CA LEU A 36 -4.43 10.93 -16.64
C LEU A 36 -5.54 11.71 -17.34
N VAL A 37 -6.49 11.01 -17.98
CA VAL A 37 -7.66 11.64 -18.62
C VAL A 37 -8.49 12.40 -17.60
N LEU A 38 -8.75 11.78 -16.44
CA LEU A 38 -9.50 12.43 -15.36
C LEU A 38 -8.80 13.69 -14.85
N LEU A 39 -7.47 13.61 -14.60
CA LEU A 39 -6.69 14.75 -14.13
C LEU A 39 -6.72 15.91 -15.13
N ILE A 40 -6.48 15.65 -16.40
CA ILE A 40 -6.55 16.69 -17.44
C ILE A 40 -7.95 17.32 -17.47
N THR A 41 -9.00 16.50 -17.47
CA THR A 41 -10.38 17.01 -17.48
C THR A 41 -10.66 17.86 -16.24
N PHE A 42 -10.17 17.44 -15.09
CA PHE A 42 -10.37 18.11 -13.81
C PHE A 42 -9.64 19.45 -13.77
N GLU A 43 -8.37 19.52 -14.21
CA GLU A 43 -7.58 20.75 -14.30
C GLU A 43 -8.27 21.81 -15.19
N PHE A 44 -8.84 21.40 -16.32
CA PHE A 44 -9.59 22.30 -17.18
C PHE A 44 -10.96 22.74 -16.59
N ALA A 45 -11.50 21.97 -15.65
CA ALA A 45 -12.79 22.25 -15.02
C ALA A 45 -12.66 23.12 -13.75
N ILE A 46 -11.46 23.39 -13.23
CA ILE A 46 -11.23 24.23 -12.05
C ILE A 46 -11.35 25.69 -12.45
N PRO A 47 -12.35 26.45 -11.92
CA PRO A 47 -12.48 27.88 -12.23
C PRO A 47 -11.44 28.73 -11.50
N SER A 48 -11.19 28.41 -10.22
CA SER A 48 -10.24 29.06 -9.32
C SER A 48 -9.60 28.02 -8.41
N LEU A 49 -8.28 27.91 -8.47
CA LEU A 49 -7.53 27.00 -7.62
C LEU A 49 -7.60 27.44 -6.15
N GLU A 50 -7.53 28.73 -5.90
CA GLU A 50 -7.56 29.28 -4.53
C GLU A 50 -8.90 28.98 -3.85
N ASP A 51 -10.02 29.20 -4.54
CA ASP A 51 -11.33 28.92 -4.00
C ASP A 51 -11.57 27.41 -3.80
N ALA A 52 -11.05 26.59 -4.70
CA ALA A 52 -11.15 25.14 -4.58
C ALA A 52 -10.39 24.60 -3.35
N LEU A 53 -9.21 25.15 -3.05
CA LEU A 53 -8.41 24.75 -1.88
C LEU A 53 -9.00 25.26 -0.56
N ASN A 54 -9.73 26.37 -0.58
CA ASN A 54 -10.37 27.00 0.59
C ASN A 54 -11.86 26.62 0.74
N ASP A 55 -12.37 25.69 -0.06
CA ASP A 55 -13.76 25.30 -0.01
C ASP A 55 -14.15 24.77 1.39
N PRO A 56 -15.26 25.24 1.98
CA PRO A 56 -15.71 24.85 3.31
C PRO A 56 -15.99 23.37 3.48
N SER A 57 -16.25 22.63 2.39
CA SER A 57 -16.45 21.17 2.43
C SER A 57 -15.16 20.42 2.79
N GLY A 58 -13.99 21.05 2.64
CA GLY A 58 -12.68 20.40 2.77
C GLY A 58 -12.34 19.43 1.63
N PHE A 59 -13.17 19.38 0.59
CA PHE A 59 -13.00 18.51 -0.59
C PHE A 59 -13.02 19.33 -1.88
N PRO A 60 -11.87 19.71 -2.44
CA PRO A 60 -11.76 20.53 -3.65
C PRO A 60 -12.60 20.03 -4.84
N PHE A 61 -12.73 18.71 -4.98
CA PHE A 61 -13.52 18.14 -6.07
C PHE A 61 -15.02 18.46 -5.99
N ILE A 62 -15.57 18.66 -4.79
CA ILE A 62 -16.98 19.07 -4.60
C ILE A 62 -17.20 20.48 -5.14
N TYR A 63 -16.25 21.39 -4.86
CA TYR A 63 -16.28 22.74 -5.42
C TYR A 63 -16.28 22.73 -6.94
N VAL A 64 -15.42 21.94 -7.56
CA VAL A 64 -15.33 21.82 -9.03
C VAL A 64 -16.64 21.27 -9.61
N PHE A 65 -17.20 20.22 -9.00
CA PHE A 65 -18.51 19.70 -9.42
C PHE A 65 -19.62 20.73 -9.26
N GLY A 66 -19.61 21.51 -8.17
CA GLY A 66 -20.61 22.56 -7.91
C GLY A 66 -20.64 23.65 -8.96
N ASN A 67 -19.50 23.92 -9.61
CA ASN A 67 -19.43 24.87 -10.72
C ASN A 67 -19.82 24.29 -12.08
N ALA A 68 -19.79 22.95 -12.21
CA ALA A 68 -20.03 22.28 -13.49
C ALA A 68 -21.44 21.67 -13.63
N VAL A 69 -22.04 21.22 -12.53
CA VAL A 69 -23.30 20.45 -12.56
C VAL A 69 -24.27 20.90 -11.45
N SER A 70 -25.53 20.48 -11.57
CA SER A 70 -26.54 20.69 -10.54
C SER A 70 -26.29 19.91 -9.25
N VAL A 71 -26.96 20.23 -8.15
CA VAL A 71 -26.84 19.51 -6.86
C VAL A 71 -27.09 18.01 -7.00
N ALA A 72 -28.05 17.60 -7.83
CA ALA A 72 -28.24 16.18 -8.13
C ALA A 72 -27.03 15.55 -8.85
N GLY A 73 -26.42 16.33 -9.76
CA GLY A 73 -25.19 15.92 -10.44
C GLY A 73 -24.00 15.78 -9.49
N ILE A 74 -23.83 16.72 -8.54
CA ILE A 74 -22.78 16.64 -7.50
C ILE A 74 -22.93 15.35 -6.70
N ASN A 75 -24.15 15.07 -6.22
CA ASN A 75 -24.42 13.86 -5.44
C ASN A 75 -24.15 12.59 -6.26
N GLY A 76 -24.53 12.57 -7.53
CA GLY A 76 -24.27 11.45 -8.44
C GLY A 76 -22.79 11.21 -8.67
N LEU A 77 -22.01 12.25 -9.00
CA LEU A 77 -20.58 12.17 -9.22
C LEU A 77 -19.82 11.78 -7.93
N THR A 78 -20.23 12.34 -6.80
CA THR A 78 -19.67 11.97 -5.49
C THR A 78 -19.94 10.50 -5.17
N ALA A 79 -21.14 10.00 -5.44
CA ALA A 79 -21.48 8.58 -5.25
C ALA A 79 -20.63 7.66 -6.15
N ILE A 80 -20.36 8.05 -7.40
CA ILE A 80 -19.47 7.32 -8.31
C ILE A 80 -18.05 7.20 -7.75
N ILE A 81 -17.57 8.23 -7.05
CA ILE A 81 -16.25 8.18 -6.38
C ILE A 81 -16.32 7.30 -5.11
N LEU A 82 -17.39 7.43 -4.33
CA LEU A 82 -17.53 6.78 -3.03
C LEU A 82 -17.64 5.25 -3.14
N ILE A 83 -18.37 4.77 -4.14
CA ILE A 83 -18.59 3.33 -4.35
C ILE A 83 -17.28 2.57 -4.55
N PRO A 84 -16.37 2.92 -5.48
CA PRO A 84 -15.09 2.27 -5.61
C PRO A 84 -14.21 2.37 -4.36
N VAL A 85 -14.27 3.49 -3.61
CA VAL A 85 -13.52 3.65 -2.35
C VAL A 85 -13.98 2.64 -1.31
N ILE A 86 -15.28 2.40 -1.16
CA ILE A 86 -15.83 1.39 -0.25
C ILE A 86 -15.35 -0.01 -0.64
N PHE A 87 -15.47 -0.39 -1.91
CA PHE A 87 -15.00 -1.69 -2.39
C PHE A 87 -13.49 -1.86 -2.25
N SER A 88 -12.72 -0.81 -2.53
CA SER A 88 -11.28 -0.79 -2.33
C SER A 88 -10.89 -1.04 -0.87
N ASN A 89 -11.61 -0.42 0.08
CA ASN A 89 -11.36 -0.61 1.51
C ASN A 89 -11.57 -2.08 1.93
N ILE A 90 -12.63 -2.73 1.45
CA ILE A 90 -12.88 -4.16 1.71
C ILE A 90 -11.72 -5.02 1.20
N LEU A 91 -11.26 -4.78 -0.03
CA LEU A 91 -10.15 -5.52 -0.63
C LEU A 91 -8.81 -5.27 0.10
N PHE A 92 -8.53 -4.04 0.51
CA PHE A 92 -7.36 -3.71 1.30
C PHE A 92 -7.37 -4.41 2.66
N ASN A 93 -8.51 -4.43 3.34
CA ASN A 93 -8.65 -5.14 4.61
C ASN A 93 -8.41 -6.64 4.43
N ALA A 94 -8.97 -7.25 3.39
CA ALA A 94 -8.75 -8.67 3.08
C ALA A 94 -7.26 -8.97 2.81
N SER A 95 -6.58 -8.13 2.04
CA SER A 95 -5.14 -8.28 1.75
C SER A 95 -4.30 -8.14 3.02
N THR A 96 -4.55 -7.11 3.84
CA THR A 96 -3.85 -6.87 5.10
C THR A 96 -4.04 -8.01 6.08
N ALA A 97 -5.27 -8.52 6.23
CA ALA A 97 -5.57 -9.64 7.12
C ALA A 97 -4.83 -10.91 6.69
N ARG A 98 -4.70 -11.17 5.38
CA ARG A 98 -3.92 -12.31 4.86
C ARG A 98 -2.43 -12.20 5.12
N GLN A 99 -1.85 -11.01 4.92
CA GLN A 99 -0.45 -10.78 5.25
C GLN A 99 -0.19 -10.93 6.76
N THR A 100 -1.06 -10.37 7.58
CA THR A 100 -1.00 -10.51 9.04
C THR A 100 -1.07 -11.97 9.46
N TYR A 101 -1.99 -12.73 8.87
CA TYR A 101 -2.11 -14.17 9.08
C TYR A 101 -0.85 -14.93 8.65
N ALA A 102 -0.35 -14.68 7.44
CA ALA A 102 0.84 -15.37 6.92
C ALA A 102 2.06 -15.11 7.80
N PHE A 103 2.28 -13.85 8.18
CA PHE A 103 3.40 -13.48 9.03
C PHE A 103 3.28 -14.03 10.46
N ALA A 104 2.05 -14.11 11.01
CA ALA A 104 1.79 -14.77 12.27
C ALA A 104 2.00 -16.29 12.18
N ARG A 105 1.56 -16.94 11.10
CA ARG A 105 1.79 -18.37 10.86
C ARG A 105 3.28 -18.70 10.89
N ASP A 106 4.11 -17.84 10.33
CA ASP A 106 5.56 -17.97 10.29
C ASP A 106 6.24 -17.51 11.60
N LYS A 107 5.44 -17.26 12.66
CA LYS A 107 5.88 -16.81 14.00
C LYS A 107 6.61 -15.46 14.02
N GLY A 108 6.32 -14.59 13.07
CA GLY A 108 6.91 -13.25 12.96
C GLY A 108 6.24 -12.20 13.86
N LEU A 109 5.07 -12.47 14.42
CA LEU A 109 4.31 -11.54 15.28
C LEU A 109 4.23 -12.03 16.74
N PRO A 110 4.11 -11.10 17.70
CA PRO A 110 3.65 -11.48 19.04
C PRO A 110 2.24 -12.07 18.97
N PHE A 111 1.90 -13.01 19.85
CA PHE A 111 0.61 -13.72 19.87
C PHE A 111 0.30 -14.48 18.56
N SER A 112 1.34 -14.98 17.88
CA SER A 112 1.26 -15.66 16.58
C SER A 112 0.20 -16.76 16.54
N GLU A 113 0.10 -17.60 17.57
CA GLU A 113 -0.86 -18.70 17.63
C GLU A 113 -2.32 -18.22 17.63
N TRP A 114 -2.61 -17.12 18.33
CA TRP A 114 -3.94 -16.53 18.35
C TRP A 114 -4.28 -15.86 17.03
N ILE A 115 -3.34 -15.08 16.44
CA ILE A 115 -3.56 -14.38 15.17
C ILE A 115 -3.68 -15.36 14.01
N SER A 116 -2.86 -16.43 13.98
CA SER A 116 -2.86 -17.43 12.91
C SER A 116 -3.96 -18.50 13.06
N HIS A 117 -4.83 -18.38 14.04
CA HIS A 117 -5.94 -19.31 14.22
C HIS A 117 -6.96 -19.18 13.07
N VAL A 118 -7.24 -20.28 12.39
CA VAL A 118 -8.25 -20.38 11.32
C VAL A 118 -9.52 -20.99 11.90
N ASP A 119 -10.65 -20.31 11.74
CA ASP A 119 -11.96 -20.83 12.15
C ASP A 119 -12.32 -22.08 11.32
N PRO A 120 -12.53 -23.25 11.94
CA PRO A 120 -12.80 -24.48 11.22
C PRO A 120 -14.10 -24.47 10.38
N LYS A 121 -15.09 -23.66 10.78
CA LYS A 121 -16.37 -23.56 10.10
C LYS A 121 -16.32 -22.61 8.90
N ARG A 122 -15.64 -21.47 9.07
CA ARG A 122 -15.57 -20.41 8.04
C ARG A 122 -14.36 -20.56 7.14
N GLN A 123 -13.35 -21.31 7.55
CA GLN A 123 -12.05 -21.47 6.89
C GLN A 123 -11.35 -20.11 6.64
N LEU A 124 -11.54 -19.17 7.56
CA LEU A 124 -10.99 -17.82 7.51
C LEU A 124 -10.19 -17.50 8.79
N PRO A 125 -9.13 -16.70 8.71
CA PRO A 125 -8.37 -16.23 9.87
C PRO A 125 -9.10 -15.06 10.54
N VAL A 126 -10.20 -15.36 11.24
CA VAL A 126 -11.11 -14.35 11.83
C VAL A 126 -10.36 -13.41 12.78
N ASN A 127 -9.40 -13.92 13.55
CA ASN A 127 -8.63 -13.12 14.51
C ASN A 127 -7.73 -12.10 13.80
N ALA A 128 -7.09 -12.48 12.68
CA ALA A 128 -6.29 -11.55 11.87
C ALA A 128 -7.17 -10.47 11.24
N ILE A 129 -8.37 -10.84 10.76
CA ILE A 129 -9.34 -9.88 10.21
C ILE A 129 -9.81 -8.91 11.30
N ALA A 130 -10.18 -9.41 12.46
CA ALA A 130 -10.64 -8.58 13.58
C ALA A 130 -9.54 -7.62 14.06
N LEU A 131 -8.30 -8.09 14.16
CA LEU A 131 -7.14 -7.26 14.51
C LEU A 131 -6.92 -6.15 13.48
N SER A 132 -6.95 -6.47 12.20
CA SER A 132 -6.83 -5.51 11.10
C SER A 132 -7.94 -4.44 11.14
N CYS A 133 -9.19 -4.86 11.33
CA CYS A 133 -10.32 -3.94 11.49
C CYS A 133 -10.18 -3.05 12.73
N LEU A 134 -9.78 -3.61 13.86
CA LEU A 134 -9.59 -2.86 15.10
C LEU A 134 -8.52 -1.78 14.95
N ILE A 135 -7.35 -2.15 14.40
CA ILE A 135 -6.26 -1.20 14.16
C ILE A 135 -6.72 -0.10 13.21
N SER A 136 -7.40 -0.44 12.13
CA SER A 136 -7.93 0.54 11.17
C SER A 136 -8.94 1.50 11.82
N ALA A 137 -9.82 0.99 12.67
CA ALA A 137 -10.77 1.81 13.40
C ALA A 137 -10.07 2.77 14.38
N LEU A 138 -9.09 2.28 15.14
CA LEU A 138 -8.29 3.12 16.06
C LEU A 138 -7.53 4.22 15.32
N LEU A 139 -6.90 3.89 14.18
CA LEU A 139 -6.20 4.88 13.35
C LEU A 139 -7.17 5.91 12.75
N SER A 140 -8.40 5.51 12.40
CA SER A 140 -9.42 6.43 11.89
C SER A 140 -9.88 7.44 12.94
N ILE A 141 -9.90 7.08 14.23
CA ILE A 141 -10.23 8.00 15.32
C ILE A 141 -9.20 9.13 15.44
N ILE A 142 -7.93 8.87 15.13
CA ILE A 142 -6.86 9.87 15.17
C ILE A 142 -7.16 11.04 14.23
N ASN A 143 -7.79 10.79 13.08
CA ASN A 143 -8.19 11.83 12.13
C ASN A 143 -9.16 12.87 12.74
N ILE A 144 -10.00 12.46 13.70
CA ILE A 144 -10.92 13.35 14.39
C ILE A 144 -10.15 14.32 15.32
N GLY A 145 -9.04 13.85 15.89
CA GLY A 145 -8.25 14.62 16.86
C GLY A 145 -7.16 15.49 16.24
N SER A 146 -6.53 15.06 15.16
CA SER A 146 -5.37 15.76 14.56
C SER A 146 -5.17 15.41 13.09
N LEU A 147 -5.35 16.41 12.23
CA LEU A 147 -5.05 16.29 10.80
C LEU A 147 -3.54 16.05 10.55
N THR A 148 -2.67 16.67 11.34
CA THR A 148 -1.21 16.47 11.26
C THR A 148 -0.83 15.03 11.54
N ALA A 149 -1.40 14.42 12.58
CA ALA A 149 -1.15 13.01 12.89
C ALA A 149 -1.69 12.09 11.80
N PHE A 150 -2.85 12.39 11.23
CA PHE A 150 -3.41 11.64 10.11
C PHE A 150 -2.52 11.70 8.86
N ASN A 151 -2.04 12.89 8.50
CA ASN A 151 -1.11 13.06 7.38
C ASN A 151 0.22 12.32 7.60
N ALA A 152 0.72 12.29 8.83
CA ALA A 152 1.90 11.51 9.18
C ALA A 152 1.69 10.00 8.99
N ILE A 153 0.50 9.47 9.31
CA ILE A 153 0.14 8.06 9.07
C ILE A 153 0.09 7.76 7.57
N ILE A 154 -0.48 8.66 6.76
CA ILE A 154 -0.51 8.50 5.29
C ILE A 154 0.91 8.47 4.72
N SER A 155 1.77 9.41 5.13
CA SER A 155 3.17 9.47 4.69
C SER A 155 3.96 8.23 5.13
N LEU A 156 3.72 7.76 6.35
CA LEU A 156 4.30 6.52 6.87
C LEU A 156 3.92 5.31 6.01
N ASN A 157 2.65 5.22 5.61
CA ASN A 157 2.18 4.12 4.76
C ASN A 157 2.91 4.10 3.41
N VAL A 158 3.08 5.26 2.77
CA VAL A 158 3.84 5.37 1.51
C VAL A 158 5.30 4.95 1.72
N ALA A 159 5.97 5.49 2.75
CA ALA A 159 7.36 5.19 3.04
C ALA A 159 7.58 3.70 3.34
N ALA A 160 6.73 3.08 4.17
CA ALA A 160 6.83 1.67 4.53
C ALA A 160 6.64 0.76 3.32
N LEU A 161 5.64 1.04 2.47
CA LEU A 161 5.39 0.28 1.25
C LEU A 161 6.56 0.38 0.27
N MET A 162 7.05 1.60 0.02
CA MET A 162 8.20 1.83 -0.86
C MET A 162 9.47 1.17 -0.31
N PHE A 163 9.66 1.17 1.01
CA PHE A 163 10.81 0.51 1.64
C PHE A 163 10.79 -1.01 1.39
N THR A 164 9.64 -1.67 1.53
CA THR A 164 9.52 -3.12 1.22
C THR A 164 9.78 -3.41 -0.25
N TYR A 165 9.31 -2.54 -1.15
CA TYR A 165 9.61 -2.68 -2.58
C TYR A 165 11.10 -2.48 -2.88
N SER A 166 11.77 -1.54 -2.20
CA SER A 166 13.22 -1.34 -2.38
C SER A 166 14.02 -2.59 -2.01
N MET A 167 13.65 -3.24 -0.91
CA MET A 167 14.28 -4.51 -0.50
C MET A 167 14.05 -5.62 -1.53
N SER A 168 12.81 -5.80 -1.98
CA SER A 168 12.45 -6.82 -2.97
C SER A 168 13.16 -6.60 -4.30
N LEU A 169 13.17 -5.36 -4.80
CA LEU A 169 13.86 -4.97 -6.04
C LEU A 169 15.38 -5.15 -5.90
N GLY A 170 15.95 -4.73 -4.77
CA GLY A 170 17.37 -4.91 -4.48
C GLY A 170 17.77 -6.39 -4.50
N CYS A 171 17.02 -7.25 -3.84
CA CYS A 171 17.25 -8.70 -3.86
C CYS A 171 17.15 -9.30 -5.27
N VAL A 172 16.14 -8.88 -6.05
CA VAL A 172 15.98 -9.36 -7.43
C VAL A 172 17.11 -8.88 -8.32
N ILE A 173 17.53 -7.62 -8.23
CA ILE A 173 18.66 -7.07 -8.99
C ILE A 173 19.95 -7.82 -8.62
N TYR A 174 20.23 -8.00 -7.33
CA TYR A 174 21.39 -8.76 -6.85
C TYR A 174 21.41 -10.18 -7.43
N ARG A 175 20.30 -10.91 -7.33
CA ARG A 175 20.20 -12.27 -7.89
C ARG A 175 20.36 -12.30 -9.41
N ARG A 176 19.84 -11.31 -10.13
CA ARG A 176 19.98 -11.23 -11.60
C ARG A 176 21.42 -11.01 -12.05
N ILE A 177 22.20 -10.26 -11.26
CA ILE A 177 23.58 -9.93 -11.61
C ILE A 177 24.55 -11.01 -11.11
N CYS A 178 24.42 -11.43 -9.83
CA CYS A 178 25.39 -12.29 -9.19
C CYS A 178 25.05 -13.78 -9.29
N HIS A 179 23.74 -14.14 -9.30
CA HIS A 179 23.28 -15.53 -9.22
C HIS A 179 22.09 -15.79 -10.14
N PRO A 180 22.22 -15.57 -11.47
CA PRO A 180 21.11 -15.71 -12.40
C PRO A 180 20.50 -17.12 -12.45
N GLU A 181 21.29 -18.14 -12.14
CA GLU A 181 20.89 -19.55 -12.06
C GLU A 181 19.91 -19.86 -10.91
N THR A 182 19.88 -19.01 -9.88
CA THR A 182 18.98 -19.19 -8.72
C THR A 182 17.58 -18.64 -8.94
N LEU A 183 17.34 -17.96 -10.08
CA LEU A 183 16.02 -17.42 -10.38
C LEU A 183 15.07 -18.55 -10.77
N PRO A 184 13.85 -18.59 -10.18
CA PRO A 184 12.90 -19.62 -10.51
C PRO A 184 12.43 -19.51 -11.98
N PRO A 185 12.03 -20.65 -12.60
CA PRO A 185 11.46 -20.62 -13.94
C PRO A 185 10.19 -19.76 -13.95
N ARG A 186 10.05 -18.93 -14.96
CA ARG A 186 8.96 -17.95 -15.05
C ARG A 186 8.23 -18.10 -16.39
N ARG A 187 6.89 -18.01 -16.35
CA ARG A 187 6.05 -18.02 -17.55
C ARG A 187 5.86 -16.63 -18.17
N TRP A 188 6.11 -15.58 -17.38
CA TRP A 188 6.07 -14.20 -17.83
C TRP A 188 7.41 -13.52 -17.57
N SER A 189 7.93 -12.78 -18.53
CA SER A 189 9.22 -12.13 -18.42
C SER A 189 9.30 -10.90 -19.31
N LEU A 190 9.92 -9.84 -18.82
CA LEU A 190 10.30 -8.64 -19.57
C LEU A 190 11.56 -8.85 -20.42
N GLY A 191 12.10 -10.07 -20.47
CA GLY A 191 13.29 -10.39 -21.25
C GLY A 191 14.51 -9.53 -20.89
N LYS A 192 15.16 -8.94 -21.90
CA LYS A 192 16.34 -8.08 -21.75
C LYS A 192 16.05 -6.79 -20.99
N TRP A 193 14.82 -6.30 -21.03
CA TRP A 193 14.40 -5.07 -20.35
C TRP A 193 14.16 -5.25 -18.84
N GLY A 194 14.12 -6.48 -18.36
CA GLY A 194 13.80 -6.73 -16.97
C GLY A 194 14.81 -6.15 -15.97
N LEU A 195 16.13 -6.15 -16.27
CA LEU A 195 17.13 -5.56 -15.39
C LEU A 195 17.12 -4.02 -15.44
N PRO A 196 17.13 -3.35 -16.60
CA PRO A 196 17.01 -1.89 -16.66
C PRO A 196 15.75 -1.36 -15.97
N ILE A 197 14.61 -2.00 -16.18
CA ILE A 197 13.34 -1.59 -15.54
C ILE A 197 13.43 -1.74 -14.02
N ASN A 198 14.02 -2.82 -13.50
CA ASN A 198 14.18 -2.99 -12.06
C ASN A 198 15.10 -1.91 -11.45
N ILE A 199 16.17 -1.52 -12.16
CA ILE A 199 17.08 -0.46 -11.70
C ILE A 199 16.35 0.89 -11.67
N ILE A 200 15.63 1.24 -12.74
CA ILE A 200 14.84 2.48 -12.80
C ILE A 200 13.77 2.48 -11.69
N ALA A 201 13.10 1.35 -11.50
CA ALA A 201 12.10 1.20 -10.43
C ALA A 201 12.73 1.38 -9.04
N LEU A 202 13.91 0.82 -8.79
CA LEU A 202 14.62 0.98 -7.52
C LEU A 202 15.00 2.45 -7.28
N LEU A 203 15.51 3.14 -8.29
CA LEU A 203 15.85 4.57 -8.19
C LEU A 203 14.61 5.42 -7.90
N TYR A 204 13.50 5.14 -8.58
CA TYR A 204 12.22 5.81 -8.32
C TYR A 204 11.71 5.56 -6.90
N VAL A 205 11.79 4.32 -6.43
CA VAL A 205 11.35 3.96 -5.08
C VAL A 205 12.20 4.68 -4.01
N ILE A 206 13.53 4.75 -4.18
CA ILE A 206 14.42 5.50 -3.28
C ILE A 206 14.07 6.99 -3.30
N PHE A 207 13.85 7.56 -4.47
CA PHE A 207 13.37 8.95 -4.62
C PHE A 207 12.04 9.16 -3.89
N ALA A 208 11.07 8.27 -4.07
CA ALA A 208 9.77 8.37 -3.42
C ALA A 208 9.86 8.25 -1.88
N ILE A 209 10.74 7.38 -1.35
CA ILE A 209 11.00 7.28 0.09
C ILE A 209 11.56 8.60 0.63
N PHE A 210 12.55 9.16 -0.03
CA PHE A 210 13.15 10.44 0.38
C PHE A 210 12.09 11.54 0.46
N TRP A 211 11.30 11.72 -0.61
CA TRP A 211 10.29 12.77 -0.65
C TRP A 211 9.08 12.52 0.26
N SER A 212 8.77 11.27 0.58
CA SER A 212 7.68 10.96 1.53
C SER A 212 7.99 11.41 2.95
N PHE A 213 9.26 11.60 3.28
CA PHE A 213 9.71 12.12 4.58
C PHE A 213 9.93 13.64 4.58
N TRP A 214 9.90 14.28 3.41
CA TRP A 214 10.12 15.72 3.32
C TRP A 214 8.96 16.49 3.96
N PRO A 215 9.24 17.58 4.71
CA PRO A 215 8.19 18.42 5.29
C PRO A 215 7.42 19.15 4.20
N GLY A 216 6.09 19.30 4.37
CA GLY A 216 5.24 20.00 3.40
C GLY A 216 5.48 21.51 3.32
N ASN A 217 5.98 22.12 4.39
CA ASN A 217 6.19 23.57 4.49
C ASN A 217 7.60 23.95 4.96
N THR A 218 8.11 25.07 4.49
CA THR A 218 9.36 25.69 4.94
C THR A 218 9.11 27.17 5.30
N PRO A 219 9.53 27.65 6.48
CA PRO A 219 10.28 26.96 7.54
C PRO A 219 9.43 25.92 8.29
N THR A 220 10.08 24.85 8.72
CA THR A 220 9.42 23.74 9.42
C THR A 220 9.19 24.10 10.88
N THR A 221 7.94 23.98 11.34
CA THR A 221 7.55 24.10 12.76
C THR A 221 7.18 22.74 13.32
N LEU A 222 6.94 22.61 14.63
CA LEU A 222 6.48 21.36 15.23
C LEU A 222 5.14 20.88 14.64
N ASP A 223 4.27 21.80 14.22
CA ASP A 223 2.96 21.48 13.64
C ASP A 223 3.06 21.09 12.16
N THR A 224 4.08 21.57 11.45
CA THR A 224 4.31 21.28 10.03
C THR A 224 5.38 20.23 9.79
N PHE A 225 6.00 19.73 10.86
CA PHE A 225 7.00 18.66 10.78
C PHE A 225 6.37 17.34 10.33
N ASN A 226 7.05 16.63 9.44
CA ASN A 226 6.59 15.33 9.00
C ASN A 226 6.97 14.23 10.01
N TRP A 227 6.09 13.99 10.97
CA TRP A 227 6.28 12.99 12.04
C TRP A 227 6.38 11.55 11.55
N SER A 228 6.11 11.28 10.28
CA SER A 228 6.23 9.93 9.71
C SER A 228 7.64 9.35 9.82
N VAL A 229 8.68 10.21 9.77
CA VAL A 229 10.08 9.79 9.98
C VAL A 229 10.26 9.16 11.36
N VAL A 230 9.78 9.84 12.40
CA VAL A 230 9.89 9.38 13.79
C VAL A 230 9.12 8.08 13.98
N MET A 231 7.92 8.00 13.42
CA MET A 231 7.09 6.79 13.47
C MET A 231 7.77 5.62 12.74
N PHE A 232 8.31 5.86 11.55
CA PHE A 232 9.01 4.83 10.76
C PHE A 232 10.22 4.28 11.51
N VAL A 233 11.09 5.17 11.99
CA VAL A 233 12.28 4.79 12.76
C VAL A 233 11.89 4.09 14.06
N GLY A 234 10.86 4.57 14.75
CA GLY A 234 10.33 3.93 15.97
C GLY A 234 9.88 2.49 15.73
N VAL A 235 9.05 2.27 14.70
CA VAL A 235 8.60 0.92 14.32
C VAL A 235 9.77 0.04 13.94
N PHE A 236 10.72 0.57 13.17
CA PHE A 236 11.91 -0.17 12.75
C PHE A 236 12.76 -0.61 13.95
N VAL A 237 13.04 0.30 14.88
CA VAL A 237 13.81 -0.01 16.11
C VAL A 237 13.09 -1.03 16.99
N ILE A 238 11.79 -0.87 17.19
CA ILE A 238 10.97 -1.84 17.95
C ILE A 238 11.01 -3.21 17.26
N SER A 239 10.89 -3.26 15.95
CA SER A 239 10.93 -4.50 15.19
C SER A 239 12.29 -5.20 15.29
N LEU A 240 13.40 -4.46 15.22
CA LEU A 240 14.74 -4.99 15.44
C LEU A 240 14.90 -5.53 16.86
N PHE A 241 14.44 -4.78 17.86
CA PHE A 241 14.50 -5.20 19.25
C PHE A 241 13.72 -6.52 19.46
N MET A 242 12.51 -6.61 18.95
CA MET A 242 11.70 -7.83 19.00
C MET A 242 12.37 -9.00 18.26
N TYR A 243 12.99 -8.73 17.12
CA TYR A 243 13.74 -9.74 16.38
C TYR A 243 14.91 -10.30 17.20
N PHE A 244 15.74 -9.45 17.82
CA PHE A 244 16.85 -9.90 18.64
C PHE A 244 16.43 -10.59 19.94
N LEU A 245 15.32 -10.18 20.54
CA LEU A 245 14.80 -10.82 21.76
C LEU A 245 14.25 -12.23 21.49
N LYS A 246 13.46 -12.37 20.45
CA LYS A 246 12.65 -13.58 20.23
C LYS A 246 12.66 -14.05 18.77
N GLY A 247 12.51 -13.14 17.84
CA GLY A 247 12.26 -13.45 16.43
C GLY A 247 13.34 -14.33 15.80
N HIS A 248 14.63 -14.06 16.05
CA HIS A 248 15.71 -14.85 15.48
C HIS A 248 15.72 -16.34 15.89
N ARG A 249 15.02 -16.68 16.95
CA ARG A 249 14.92 -18.08 17.45
C ARG A 249 13.63 -18.76 16.99
N GLU A 250 12.56 -18.01 16.82
CA GLU A 250 11.23 -18.58 16.57
C GLU A 250 10.72 -18.37 15.15
N TYR A 251 11.21 -17.33 14.46
CA TYR A 251 10.77 -17.02 13.11
C TYR A 251 11.22 -18.12 12.13
N VAL A 252 10.25 -18.73 11.50
CA VAL A 252 10.48 -19.70 10.44
C VAL A 252 10.14 -19.01 9.13
N GLY A 253 11.15 -18.72 8.31
CA GLY A 253 10.94 -18.09 7.00
C GLY A 253 9.97 -18.89 6.13
N PRO A 254 9.39 -18.27 5.09
CA PRO A 254 8.41 -18.91 4.24
C PRO A 254 8.97 -20.21 3.62
N VAL A 255 8.20 -21.29 3.65
CA VAL A 255 8.59 -22.59 3.11
C VAL A 255 8.78 -22.46 1.61
N VAL A 256 10.02 -22.56 1.14
CA VAL A 256 10.36 -22.54 -0.29
C VAL A 256 10.11 -23.94 -0.85
N GLY A 257 8.99 -24.09 -1.54
CA GLY A 257 8.73 -25.25 -2.38
C GLY A 257 8.05 -26.42 -1.68
N VAL A 258 6.75 -26.42 -1.66
CA VAL A 258 5.98 -27.68 -1.68
C VAL A 258 6.14 -28.25 -3.09
N LYS A 259 7.01 -29.24 -3.25
CA LYS A 259 6.97 -30.10 -4.44
C LYS A 259 5.58 -30.75 -4.47
N ARG A 260 4.73 -30.32 -5.37
CA ARG A 260 3.52 -31.04 -5.77
C ARG A 260 3.87 -32.10 -6.77
#